data_76e3fea1119984bdba4a7edd7d2d942e
#
_entry.id   76e3fea1119984bdba4a7edd7d2d942e
#
_cell.length_a   1.000
_cell.length_b   1.000
_cell.length_c   1.000
_cell.angle_alpha   90.00
_cell.angle_beta   90.00
_cell.angle_gamma   90.00
#
_symmetry.space_group_name_H-M   'P 1'
#
loop_
_entity.id
_entity.type
_entity.pdbx_description
1 polymer ?
#
loop_
_entity_poly.entity_id
_entity_poly.type
_entity_poly.pdbx_seq_one_letter_code
_entity_poly.pdbx_strand_id
1 'polypeptide(L)'
;DMGYSKLELAGYGKGAIGGVPMMDFKKMAEDAGLKIISSHVNPVDTSISDPFKAMIFKYSKEVTPKIMEYWKATAADHAKLGCKYLIQPMMPTITTHDEAKLVCDIFNQASDVIKAEGIATGFGYHNHNMEFNRVATKEQQEKVKGNPFAAFMKVGDQIYDLMLKDTDPSKVYFEMDVYWIVMGQNDPVEYMQKHPDRIKVLHIKDRAVFGQSGMMNFEMIFKQMYANGIKDYFVELEQMPDGRTQFAGVKDCADYLIKAPFVK
;
A
#
# COMPACT_ATOMS: atom_id res chain seq x y z
N ASP A 1 -21.35 -2.42 16.83
CA ASP A 1 -19.99 -2.32 17.35
C ASP A 1 -19.24 -3.58 16.94
N MET A 2 -18.18 -3.43 16.11
CA MET A 2 -17.40 -4.56 15.56
C MET A 2 -15.99 -4.64 16.16
N GLY A 3 -15.63 -3.70 17.05
CA GLY A 3 -14.30 -3.65 17.67
C GLY A 3 -13.24 -2.87 16.90
N TYR A 4 -13.52 -2.36 15.70
CA TYR A 4 -12.61 -1.45 15.02
C TYR A 4 -12.51 -0.10 15.75
N SER A 5 -11.32 0.48 15.77
CA SER A 5 -11.05 1.77 16.43
C SER A 5 -10.34 2.77 15.54
N LYS A 6 -9.78 2.31 14.42
CA LYS A 6 -8.99 3.13 13.48
C LYS A 6 -9.52 2.94 12.07
N LEU A 7 -9.41 4.00 11.27
CA LEU A 7 -9.74 3.99 9.86
C LEU A 7 -8.53 4.36 9.02
N GLU A 8 -8.39 3.67 7.91
CA GLU A 8 -7.70 4.11 6.74
C GLU A 8 -8.73 4.52 5.69
N LEU A 9 -8.53 5.69 5.11
CA LEU A 9 -9.44 6.25 4.12
C LEU A 9 -9.09 5.74 2.72
N ALA A 10 -10.12 5.51 1.92
CA ALA A 10 -10.05 5.39 0.47
C ALA A 10 -11.04 6.37 -0.17
N GLY A 11 -10.77 6.79 -1.42
CA GLY A 11 -11.71 7.65 -2.15
C GLY A 11 -11.66 9.13 -1.78
N TYR A 12 -10.53 9.61 -1.23
CA TYR A 12 -10.30 11.04 -1.10
C TYR A 12 -10.14 11.71 -2.47
N GLY A 13 -10.78 12.84 -2.63
CA GLY A 13 -10.62 13.70 -3.80
C GLY A 13 -11.08 15.13 -3.54
N LYS A 14 -10.22 16.11 -3.80
CA LYS A 14 -10.54 17.56 -3.75
C LYS A 14 -11.23 17.99 -2.45
N GLY A 15 -10.72 17.54 -1.29
CA GLY A 15 -11.24 17.91 0.02
C GLY A 15 -12.51 17.17 0.46
N ALA A 16 -12.86 16.08 -0.22
CA ALA A 16 -13.99 15.21 0.12
C ALA A 16 -13.58 13.74 0.18
N ILE A 17 -14.33 12.94 0.92
CA ILE A 17 -14.15 11.48 1.05
C ILE A 17 -15.48 10.84 0.68
N GLY A 18 -15.48 10.07 -0.42
CA GLY A 18 -16.72 9.48 -0.95
C GLY A 18 -17.82 10.51 -1.24
N GLY A 19 -17.44 11.75 -1.61
CA GLY A 19 -18.38 12.85 -1.88
C GLY A 19 -18.82 13.65 -0.64
N VAL A 20 -18.43 13.23 0.58
CA VAL A 20 -18.70 13.97 1.83
C VAL A 20 -17.52 14.92 2.10
N PRO A 21 -17.75 16.21 2.44
CA PRO A 21 -16.69 17.12 2.85
C PRO A 21 -15.81 16.50 3.94
N MET A 22 -14.49 16.59 3.82
CA MET A 22 -13.56 15.81 4.66
C MET A 22 -13.72 16.06 6.17
N MET A 23 -14.05 17.29 6.57
CA MET A 23 -14.23 17.61 7.99
C MET A 23 -15.56 17.08 8.54
N ASP A 24 -16.60 17.01 7.71
CA ASP A 24 -17.86 16.37 8.07
C ASP A 24 -17.69 14.86 8.20
N PHE A 25 -16.93 14.25 7.29
CA PHE A 25 -16.58 12.83 7.38
C PHE A 25 -15.76 12.53 8.64
N LYS A 26 -14.79 13.40 8.97
CA LYS A 26 -14.02 13.29 10.22
C LYS A 26 -14.94 13.27 11.43
N LYS A 27 -15.87 14.23 11.50
CA LYS A 27 -16.85 14.29 12.60
C LYS A 27 -17.70 13.03 12.67
N MET A 28 -18.18 12.51 11.53
CA MET A 28 -18.96 11.26 11.50
C MET A 28 -18.15 10.07 12.02
N ALA A 29 -16.87 9.98 11.68
CA ALA A 29 -15.98 8.93 12.18
C ALA A 29 -15.77 9.05 13.71
N GLU A 30 -15.51 10.25 14.20
CA GLU A 30 -15.35 10.54 15.64
C GLU A 30 -16.63 10.24 16.44
N ASP A 31 -17.80 10.65 15.93
CA ASP A 31 -19.10 10.35 16.52
C ASP A 31 -19.38 8.83 16.58
N ALA A 32 -18.82 8.06 15.65
CA ALA A 32 -18.86 6.60 15.64
C ALA A 32 -17.76 5.93 16.50
N GLY A 33 -16.92 6.70 17.21
CA GLY A 33 -15.81 6.20 18.02
C GLY A 33 -14.59 5.74 17.20
N LEU A 34 -14.47 6.16 15.95
CA LEU A 34 -13.40 5.77 15.05
C LEU A 34 -12.40 6.92 14.86
N LYS A 35 -11.12 6.59 14.77
CA LYS A 35 -10.05 7.55 14.53
C LYS A 35 -9.47 7.37 13.15
N ILE A 36 -9.50 8.42 12.34
CA ILE A 36 -8.80 8.43 11.04
C ILE A 36 -7.31 8.60 11.30
N ILE A 37 -6.49 7.64 10.88
CA ILE A 37 -5.03 7.70 11.06
C ILE A 37 -4.25 7.47 9.78
N SER A 38 -4.88 7.00 8.71
CA SER A 38 -4.26 6.71 7.43
C SER A 38 -5.19 7.03 6.25
N SER A 39 -4.60 7.20 5.09
CA SER A 39 -5.35 7.39 3.84
C SER A 39 -4.57 6.88 2.63
N HIS A 40 -5.26 6.11 1.79
CA HIS A 40 -4.83 5.76 0.45
C HIS A 40 -5.16 6.90 -0.51
N VAL A 41 -4.15 7.46 -1.13
CA VAL A 41 -4.25 8.56 -2.10
C VAL A 41 -3.27 8.37 -3.26
N ASN A 42 -3.64 8.75 -4.45
CA ASN A 42 -2.85 8.52 -5.65
C ASN A 42 -2.87 9.73 -6.58
N PRO A 43 -1.71 10.21 -7.06
CA PRO A 43 -1.69 11.15 -8.18
C PRO A 43 -2.38 10.54 -9.40
N VAL A 44 -3.11 11.35 -10.14
CA VAL A 44 -3.89 10.91 -11.30
C VAL A 44 -3.57 11.82 -12.49
N ASP A 45 -3.29 11.21 -13.65
CA ASP A 45 -3.18 11.97 -14.89
C ASP A 45 -4.57 12.17 -15.50
N THR A 46 -5.14 13.35 -15.29
CA THR A 46 -6.48 13.71 -15.76
C THR A 46 -6.61 13.82 -17.28
N SER A 47 -5.51 13.73 -18.04
CA SER A 47 -5.55 13.70 -19.52
C SER A 47 -5.89 12.30 -20.04
N ILE A 48 -5.80 11.27 -19.18
CA ILE A 48 -6.10 9.87 -19.50
C ILE A 48 -7.55 9.59 -19.12
N SER A 49 -8.36 9.19 -20.10
CA SER A 49 -9.80 8.96 -19.92
C SER A 49 -10.14 7.69 -19.13
N ASP A 50 -9.29 6.66 -19.19
CA ASP A 50 -9.43 5.42 -18.42
C ASP A 50 -8.98 5.66 -16.96
N PRO A 51 -9.86 5.52 -15.97
CA PRO A 51 -9.53 5.84 -14.57
C PRO A 51 -8.39 5.00 -14.01
N PHE A 52 -8.32 3.71 -14.36
CA PHE A 52 -7.25 2.84 -13.88
C PHE A 52 -5.90 3.22 -14.48
N LYS A 53 -5.86 3.43 -15.81
CA LYS A 53 -4.63 3.89 -16.48
C LYS A 53 -4.18 5.27 -16.01
N ALA A 54 -5.12 6.14 -15.67
CA ALA A 54 -4.85 7.45 -15.10
C ALA A 54 -4.17 7.38 -13.72
N MET A 55 -4.43 6.34 -12.92
CA MET A 55 -3.78 6.12 -11.62
C MET A 55 -2.39 5.50 -11.74
N ILE A 56 -2.16 4.65 -12.75
CA ILE A 56 -0.88 3.94 -12.95
C ILE A 56 -0.03 4.58 -14.05
N PHE A 57 -0.26 5.86 -14.36
CA PHE A 57 0.46 6.55 -15.42
C PHE A 57 1.98 6.56 -15.19
N LYS A 58 2.73 6.63 -16.28
CA LYS A 58 4.18 6.65 -16.21
C LYS A 58 4.71 7.95 -15.62
N TYR A 59 5.54 7.85 -14.59
CA TYR A 59 6.23 9.01 -14.03
C TYR A 59 7.40 9.42 -14.91
N SER A 60 7.61 10.73 -15.04
CA SER A 60 8.73 11.33 -15.76
C SER A 60 9.17 12.63 -15.09
N LYS A 61 10.32 13.17 -15.52
CA LYS A 61 10.82 14.45 -14.99
C LYS A 61 9.86 15.61 -15.29
N GLU A 62 9.16 15.56 -16.42
CA GLU A 62 8.22 16.60 -16.86
C GLU A 62 6.96 16.64 -15.99
N VAL A 63 6.48 15.49 -15.52
CA VAL A 63 5.29 15.42 -14.66
C VAL A 63 5.61 15.54 -13.16
N THR A 64 6.87 15.40 -12.76
CA THR A 64 7.28 15.48 -11.34
C THR A 64 6.77 16.73 -10.64
N PRO A 65 6.83 17.96 -11.19
CA PRO A 65 6.28 19.14 -10.51
C PRO A 65 4.81 19.03 -10.16
N LYS A 66 3.99 18.49 -11.07
CA LYS A 66 2.55 18.28 -10.84
C LYS A 66 2.29 17.23 -9.76
N ILE A 67 3.13 16.20 -9.71
CA ILE A 67 3.06 15.17 -8.65
C ILE A 67 3.38 15.81 -7.29
N MET A 68 4.38 16.69 -7.21
CA MET A 68 4.71 17.40 -5.97
C MET A 68 3.61 18.36 -5.53
N GLU A 69 2.98 19.09 -6.47
CA GLU A 69 1.80 19.93 -6.17
C GLU A 69 0.64 19.11 -5.61
N TYR A 70 0.37 17.93 -6.20
CA TYR A 70 -0.63 17.01 -5.69
C TYR A 70 -0.34 16.57 -4.25
N TRP A 71 0.91 16.14 -3.97
CA TRP A 71 1.29 15.71 -2.63
C TRP A 71 1.21 16.83 -1.61
N LYS A 72 1.58 18.05 -1.99
CA LYS A 72 1.47 19.23 -1.13
C LYS A 72 0.02 19.49 -0.72
N ALA A 73 -0.88 19.62 -1.68
CA ALA A 73 -2.29 19.88 -1.42
C ALA A 73 -2.94 18.75 -0.62
N THR A 74 -2.66 17.50 -0.98
CA THR A 74 -3.20 16.31 -0.33
C THR A 74 -2.70 16.19 1.11
N ALA A 75 -1.41 16.39 1.35
CA ALA A 75 -0.82 16.33 2.70
C ALA A 75 -1.38 17.41 3.62
N ALA A 76 -1.55 18.65 3.12
CA ALA A 76 -2.14 19.75 3.88
C ALA A 76 -3.57 19.42 4.38
N ASP A 77 -4.38 18.75 3.56
CA ASP A 77 -5.72 18.32 3.95
C ASP A 77 -5.68 17.16 4.94
N HIS A 78 -4.81 16.17 4.72
CA HIS A 78 -4.68 15.02 5.62
C HIS A 78 -4.05 15.36 6.96
N ALA A 79 -3.22 16.39 7.04
CA ALA A 79 -2.74 16.95 8.31
C ALA A 79 -3.91 17.51 9.16
N LYS A 80 -4.90 18.20 8.53
CA LYS A 80 -6.13 18.66 9.21
C LYS A 80 -6.99 17.50 9.69
N LEU A 81 -7.03 16.39 8.96
CA LEU A 81 -7.70 15.16 9.37
C LEU A 81 -7.00 14.50 10.56
N GLY A 82 -5.73 14.77 10.80
CA GLY A 82 -4.92 14.14 11.83
C GLY A 82 -4.32 12.80 11.39
N CYS A 83 -4.18 12.58 10.09
CA CYS A 83 -3.55 11.38 9.54
C CYS A 83 -2.09 11.29 9.99
N LYS A 84 -1.73 10.10 10.45
CA LYS A 84 -0.34 9.70 10.73
C LYS A 84 0.35 9.18 9.47
N TYR A 85 -0.41 8.50 8.63
CA TYR A 85 0.06 7.85 7.42
C TYR A 85 -0.61 8.42 6.18
N LEU A 86 0.18 8.62 5.13
CA LEU A 86 -0.29 9.02 3.81
C LEU A 86 0.38 8.11 2.78
N ILE A 87 -0.42 7.31 2.06
CA ILE A 87 0.05 6.12 1.38
C ILE A 87 -0.42 6.12 -0.07
N GLN A 88 0.50 5.87 -0.99
CA GLN A 88 0.19 5.63 -2.39
C GLN A 88 -0.06 4.13 -2.62
N PRO A 89 -1.28 3.71 -3.03
CA PRO A 89 -1.60 2.30 -3.23
C PRO A 89 -1.30 1.79 -4.64
N MET A 90 -1.16 2.67 -5.64
CA MET A 90 -1.01 2.23 -7.02
C MET A 90 0.39 2.50 -7.55
N MET A 91 1.01 1.45 -8.10
CA MET A 91 2.33 1.54 -8.71
C MET A 91 2.25 2.31 -10.04
N PRO A 92 3.06 3.37 -10.23
CA PRO A 92 3.26 3.93 -11.55
C PRO A 92 3.81 2.87 -12.52
N THR A 93 3.56 3.03 -13.81
CA THR A 93 4.11 2.09 -14.82
C THR A 93 5.62 2.07 -14.77
N ILE A 94 6.20 0.89 -14.48
CA ILE A 94 7.64 0.62 -14.41
C ILE A 94 7.95 -0.58 -15.31
N THR A 95 8.85 -0.41 -16.26
CA THR A 95 9.29 -1.46 -17.22
C THR A 95 10.80 -1.61 -17.28
N THR A 96 11.55 -0.68 -16.68
CA THR A 96 13.01 -0.66 -16.66
C THR A 96 13.56 -0.28 -15.29
N HIS A 97 14.85 -0.57 -15.03
CA HIS A 97 15.54 -0.15 -13.82
C HIS A 97 15.63 1.38 -13.69
N ASP A 98 15.84 2.09 -14.80
CA ASP A 98 15.90 3.57 -14.79
C ASP A 98 14.54 4.18 -14.39
N GLU A 99 13.44 3.58 -14.86
CA GLU A 99 12.10 4.00 -14.43
C GLU A 99 11.83 3.69 -12.96
N ALA A 100 12.25 2.52 -12.47
CA ALA A 100 12.16 2.18 -11.05
C ALA A 100 12.93 3.17 -10.19
N LYS A 101 14.17 3.50 -10.59
CA LYS A 101 14.97 4.49 -9.89
C LYS A 101 14.32 5.87 -9.88
N LEU A 102 13.80 6.34 -11.03
CA LEU A 102 13.11 7.63 -11.11
C LEU A 102 11.89 7.67 -10.19
N VAL A 103 11.10 6.60 -10.14
CA VAL A 103 9.94 6.51 -9.23
C VAL A 103 10.39 6.58 -7.77
N CYS A 104 11.45 5.89 -7.39
CA CYS A 104 12.02 5.97 -6.03
C CYS A 104 12.50 7.39 -5.68
N ASP A 105 13.16 8.06 -6.62
CA ASP A 105 13.60 9.45 -6.44
C ASP A 105 12.38 10.41 -6.25
N ILE A 106 11.29 10.18 -6.98
CA ILE A 106 10.04 10.94 -6.82
C ILE A 106 9.37 10.65 -5.47
N PHE A 107 9.36 9.40 -5.01
CA PHE A 107 8.83 9.05 -3.68
C PHE A 107 9.63 9.72 -2.55
N ASN A 108 10.95 9.77 -2.67
CA ASN A 108 11.80 10.51 -1.72
C ASN A 108 11.46 12.01 -1.69
N GLN A 109 11.25 12.64 -2.85
CA GLN A 109 10.84 14.05 -2.95
C GLN A 109 9.43 14.27 -2.38
N ALA A 110 8.48 13.38 -2.69
CA ALA A 110 7.12 13.44 -2.15
C ALA A 110 7.13 13.38 -0.62
N SER A 111 8.00 12.56 -0.03
CA SER A 111 8.17 12.50 1.43
C SER A 111 8.58 13.83 2.03
N ASP A 112 9.52 14.55 1.40
CA ASP A 112 9.96 15.86 1.90
C ASP A 112 8.79 16.86 1.88
N VAL A 113 8.00 16.85 0.81
CA VAL A 113 6.80 17.69 0.68
C VAL A 113 5.75 17.33 1.73
N ILE A 114 5.46 16.03 1.93
CA ILE A 114 4.48 15.54 2.91
C ILE A 114 4.88 15.92 4.34
N LYS A 115 6.17 15.80 4.68
CA LYS A 115 6.69 16.20 6.00
C LYS A 115 6.59 17.69 6.23
N ALA A 116 6.85 18.51 5.20
CA ALA A 116 6.71 19.96 5.29
C ALA A 116 5.27 20.41 5.58
N GLU A 117 4.27 19.64 5.17
CA GLU A 117 2.84 19.89 5.47
C GLU A 117 2.38 19.29 6.82
N GLY A 118 3.29 18.71 7.61
CA GLY A 118 3.02 18.29 9.00
C GLY A 118 2.78 16.79 9.21
N ILE A 119 2.90 15.94 8.19
CA ILE A 119 2.81 14.48 8.35
C ILE A 119 4.23 13.90 8.50
N ALA A 120 4.66 13.76 9.75
CA ALA A 120 6.06 13.44 10.12
C ALA A 120 6.56 12.07 9.60
N THR A 121 5.67 11.10 9.34
CA THR A 121 6.03 9.78 8.82
C THR A 121 6.55 9.82 7.38
N GLY A 122 6.20 10.87 6.62
CA GLY A 122 6.59 11.02 5.23
C GLY A 122 5.71 10.21 4.28
N PHE A 123 6.30 9.71 3.19
CA PHE A 123 5.61 8.99 2.13
C PHE A 123 5.48 7.50 2.43
N GLY A 124 4.26 6.96 2.36
CA GLY A 124 3.97 5.54 2.44
C GLY A 124 3.69 4.91 1.06
N TYR A 125 4.06 3.67 0.91
CA TYR A 125 3.75 2.89 -0.28
C TYR A 125 3.08 1.57 0.10
N HIS A 126 1.94 1.25 -0.54
CA HIS A 126 1.21 -0.02 -0.39
C HIS A 126 1.41 -0.89 -1.63
N ASN A 127 1.69 -2.16 -1.43
CA ASN A 127 1.91 -3.11 -2.53
C ASN A 127 0.65 -3.90 -2.90
N HIS A 128 0.54 -4.18 -4.19
CA HIS A 128 -0.25 -5.28 -4.75
C HIS A 128 0.68 -6.41 -5.21
N ASN A 129 0.20 -7.30 -6.07
CA ASN A 129 1.03 -8.36 -6.64
C ASN A 129 1.88 -7.90 -7.84
N MET A 130 1.55 -6.76 -8.44
CA MET A 130 2.25 -6.25 -9.63
C MET A 130 3.69 -5.82 -9.33
N GLU A 131 3.99 -5.38 -8.12
CA GLU A 131 5.32 -4.99 -7.66
C GLU A 131 6.31 -6.16 -7.62
N PHE A 132 5.79 -7.39 -7.63
CA PHE A 132 6.60 -8.61 -7.69
C PHE A 132 6.93 -9.05 -9.13
N ASN A 133 6.44 -8.31 -10.14
CA ASN A 133 6.96 -8.40 -11.50
C ASN A 133 8.44 -7.98 -11.53
N ARG A 134 9.14 -8.46 -12.57
CA ARG A 134 10.59 -8.25 -12.68
C ARG A 134 10.93 -7.35 -13.84
N VAL A 135 11.91 -6.49 -13.62
CA VAL A 135 12.60 -5.75 -14.66
C VAL A 135 13.97 -6.37 -14.88
N ALA A 136 14.32 -6.63 -16.14
CA ALA A 136 15.57 -7.27 -16.50
C ALA A 136 16.42 -6.37 -17.39
N THR A 137 17.72 -6.34 -17.14
CA THR A 137 18.68 -5.70 -18.03
C THR A 137 18.81 -6.47 -19.35
N LYS A 138 19.32 -5.82 -20.40
CA LYS A 138 19.60 -6.48 -21.68
C LYS A 138 20.53 -7.68 -21.49
N GLU A 139 21.55 -7.56 -20.63
CA GLU A 139 22.49 -8.63 -20.33
C GLU A 139 21.80 -9.84 -19.68
N GLN A 140 20.90 -9.59 -18.71
CA GLN A 140 20.12 -10.66 -18.06
C GLN A 140 19.19 -11.36 -19.07
N GLN A 141 18.57 -10.62 -20.00
CA GLN A 141 17.72 -11.16 -21.05
C GLN A 141 18.52 -12.01 -22.05
N GLU A 142 19.69 -11.55 -22.47
CA GLU A 142 20.56 -12.31 -23.39
C GLU A 142 21.06 -13.64 -22.79
N LYS A 143 21.33 -13.69 -21.46
CA LYS A 143 21.74 -14.93 -20.76
C LYS A 143 20.71 -16.08 -20.87
N VAL A 144 19.43 -15.74 -21.04
CA VAL A 144 18.35 -16.74 -21.14
C VAL A 144 17.80 -16.91 -22.56
N LYS A 145 18.31 -16.14 -23.51
CA LYS A 145 17.88 -16.16 -24.90
C LYS A 145 18.10 -17.54 -25.52
N GLY A 146 17.04 -18.07 -26.15
CA GLY A 146 17.08 -19.41 -26.74
C GLY A 146 16.91 -20.56 -25.72
N ASN A 147 16.82 -20.29 -24.44
CA ASN A 147 16.49 -21.31 -23.46
C ASN A 147 14.98 -21.64 -23.53
N PRO A 148 14.59 -22.91 -23.82
CA PRO A 148 13.19 -23.29 -23.92
C PRO A 148 12.41 -23.13 -22.60
N PHE A 149 13.10 -23.04 -21.46
CA PHE A 149 12.52 -22.82 -20.14
C PHE A 149 12.62 -21.36 -19.67
N ALA A 150 13.05 -20.43 -20.53
CA ALA A 150 13.23 -19.01 -20.15
C ALA A 150 11.97 -18.40 -19.52
N ALA A 151 10.77 -18.80 -19.98
CA ALA A 151 9.49 -18.34 -19.43
C ALA A 151 9.27 -18.73 -17.95
N PHE A 152 9.95 -19.78 -17.46
CA PHE A 152 9.87 -20.23 -16.07
C PHE A 152 11.01 -19.68 -15.19
N MET A 153 11.97 -19.00 -15.79
CA MET A 153 13.10 -18.42 -15.06
C MET A 153 12.70 -17.05 -14.51
N LYS A 154 12.97 -16.82 -13.23
CA LYS A 154 12.78 -15.53 -12.58
C LYS A 154 13.92 -14.57 -12.96
N VAL A 155 13.88 -14.05 -14.19
CA VAL A 155 14.94 -13.19 -14.75
C VAL A 155 14.69 -11.73 -14.36
N GLY A 156 15.74 -11.05 -13.89
CA GLY A 156 15.68 -9.66 -13.45
C GLY A 156 15.36 -9.47 -11.98
N ASP A 157 15.24 -8.21 -11.56
CA ASP A 157 15.01 -7.81 -10.19
C ASP A 157 13.52 -7.50 -9.96
N GLN A 158 12.98 -7.91 -8.82
CA GLN A 158 11.60 -7.55 -8.48
C GLN A 158 11.50 -6.04 -8.23
N ILE A 159 10.44 -5.42 -8.72
CA ILE A 159 10.24 -3.98 -8.58
C ILE A 159 10.11 -3.60 -7.10
N TYR A 160 9.42 -4.43 -6.29
CA TYR A 160 9.30 -4.19 -4.85
C TYR A 160 10.65 -4.17 -4.13
N ASP A 161 11.55 -5.10 -4.47
CA ASP A 161 12.91 -5.14 -3.91
C ASP A 161 13.72 -3.90 -4.31
N LEU A 162 13.56 -3.42 -5.57
CA LEU A 162 14.18 -2.17 -6.02
C LEU A 162 13.62 -0.96 -5.23
N MET A 163 12.31 -0.89 -5.00
CA MET A 163 11.72 0.17 -4.19
C MET A 163 12.25 0.16 -2.75
N LEU A 164 12.32 -1.01 -2.12
CA LEU A 164 12.88 -1.16 -0.77
C LEU A 164 14.34 -0.74 -0.70
N LYS A 165 15.13 -1.03 -1.73
CA LYS A 165 16.56 -0.73 -1.81
C LYS A 165 16.85 0.73 -2.15
N ASP A 166 16.15 1.29 -3.15
CA ASP A 166 16.52 2.56 -3.78
C ASP A 166 15.78 3.78 -3.19
N THR A 167 14.80 3.57 -2.31
CA THR A 167 14.18 4.66 -1.53
C THR A 167 14.91 4.88 -0.20
N ASP A 168 14.97 6.15 0.23
CA ASP A 168 15.57 6.55 1.51
C ASP A 168 14.73 6.03 2.69
N PRO A 169 15.29 5.19 3.58
CA PRO A 169 14.56 4.61 4.71
C PRO A 169 14.09 5.65 5.75
N SER A 170 14.68 6.84 5.76
CA SER A 170 14.23 7.93 6.62
C SER A 170 13.04 8.70 6.04
N LYS A 171 12.71 8.49 4.77
CA LYS A 171 11.68 9.21 4.01
C LYS A 171 10.51 8.34 3.63
N VAL A 172 10.78 7.14 3.13
CA VAL A 172 9.78 6.23 2.57
C VAL A 172 9.61 5.01 3.47
N TYR A 173 8.39 4.74 3.87
CA TYR A 173 8.01 3.51 4.56
C TYR A 173 7.04 2.70 3.70
N PHE A 174 6.85 1.44 4.07
CA PHE A 174 5.96 0.53 3.37
C PHE A 174 4.81 0.11 4.27
N GLU A 175 3.61 0.18 3.72
CA GLU A 175 2.46 -0.57 4.18
C GLU A 175 2.41 -1.85 3.38
N MET A 176 2.62 -2.98 4.07
CA MET A 176 2.69 -4.26 3.41
C MET A 176 1.32 -4.95 3.44
N ASP A 177 0.74 -5.18 2.27
CA ASP A 177 -0.42 -6.05 2.12
C ASP A 177 0.05 -7.51 2.08
N VAL A 178 -0.33 -8.26 3.11
CA VAL A 178 0.13 -9.64 3.30
C VAL A 178 -0.43 -10.61 2.26
N TYR A 179 -1.67 -10.38 1.79
CA TYR A 179 -2.30 -11.21 0.76
C TYR A 179 -1.66 -11.00 -0.61
N TRP A 180 -1.44 -9.75 -0.98
CA TRP A 180 -0.84 -9.43 -2.27
C TRP A 180 0.63 -9.87 -2.38
N ILE A 181 1.39 -9.93 -1.26
CA ILE A 181 2.71 -10.57 -1.21
C ILE A 181 2.60 -12.04 -1.59
N VAL A 182 1.64 -12.78 -0.99
CA VAL A 182 1.43 -14.19 -1.31
C VAL A 182 0.99 -14.38 -2.77
N MET A 183 0.10 -13.51 -3.28
CA MET A 183 -0.29 -13.53 -4.69
C MET A 183 0.86 -13.20 -5.63
N GLY A 184 1.85 -12.42 -5.17
CA GLY A 184 3.13 -12.19 -5.84
C GLY A 184 4.13 -13.35 -5.70
N GLN A 185 3.73 -14.50 -5.15
CA GLN A 185 4.55 -15.69 -4.92
C GLN A 185 5.74 -15.44 -3.97
N ASN A 186 5.53 -14.66 -2.93
CA ASN A 186 6.50 -14.37 -1.89
C ASN A 186 5.91 -14.62 -0.48
N ASP A 187 6.75 -14.57 0.54
CA ASP A 187 6.36 -14.81 1.92
C ASP A 187 6.36 -13.48 2.71
N PRO A 188 5.22 -13.01 3.24
CA PRO A 188 5.15 -11.79 4.02
C PRO A 188 5.99 -11.83 5.30
N VAL A 189 6.15 -13.01 5.92
CA VAL A 189 6.99 -13.17 7.12
C VAL A 189 8.45 -12.96 6.76
N GLU A 190 8.91 -13.54 5.66
CA GLU A 190 10.29 -13.36 5.17
C GLU A 190 10.59 -11.89 4.85
N TYR A 191 9.64 -11.16 4.21
CA TYR A 191 9.81 -9.73 3.95
C TYR A 191 9.92 -8.91 5.23
N MET A 192 9.08 -9.16 6.23
CA MET A 192 9.18 -8.50 7.53
C MET A 192 10.51 -8.78 8.24
N GLN A 193 11.04 -10.01 8.12
CA GLN A 193 12.34 -10.38 8.71
C GLN A 193 13.51 -9.69 8.02
N LYS A 194 13.47 -9.61 6.68
CA LYS A 194 14.53 -8.97 5.88
C LYS A 194 14.52 -7.43 5.97
N HIS A 195 13.36 -6.84 6.19
CA HIS A 195 13.17 -5.39 6.14
C HIS A 195 12.46 -4.84 7.40
N PRO A 196 12.95 -5.12 8.63
CA PRO A 196 12.24 -4.80 9.87
C PRO A 196 11.99 -3.31 10.06
N ASP A 197 12.86 -2.45 9.51
CA ASP A 197 12.78 -0.99 9.65
C ASP A 197 12.02 -0.29 8.52
N ARG A 198 11.66 -1.03 7.45
CA ARG A 198 11.00 -0.46 6.28
C ARG A 198 9.48 -0.58 6.32
N ILE A 199 8.97 -1.68 6.90
CA ILE A 199 7.54 -1.97 6.98
C ILE A 199 7.01 -1.40 8.30
N LYS A 200 6.09 -0.43 8.22
CA LYS A 200 5.54 0.29 9.39
C LYS A 200 4.08 0.00 9.65
N VAL A 201 3.36 -0.45 8.64
CA VAL A 201 1.92 -0.73 8.67
C VAL A 201 1.66 -2.01 7.89
N LEU A 202 0.64 -2.76 8.27
CA LEU A 202 0.19 -3.93 7.52
C LEU A 202 -1.26 -3.74 7.05
N HIS A 203 -1.54 -4.16 5.82
CA HIS A 203 -2.88 -4.59 5.44
C HIS A 203 -3.02 -6.06 5.73
N ILE A 204 -3.91 -6.37 6.67
CA ILE A 204 -4.32 -7.73 6.96
C ILE A 204 -5.48 -8.06 6.02
N LYS A 205 -5.21 -8.94 5.08
CA LYS A 205 -6.11 -9.28 3.98
C LYS A 205 -6.07 -10.78 3.70
N ASP A 206 -7.17 -11.31 3.26
CA ASP A 206 -7.32 -12.64 2.67
C ASP A 206 -8.06 -12.49 1.33
N ARG A 207 -8.29 -13.56 0.63
CA ARG A 207 -9.10 -13.58 -0.60
C ARG A 207 -10.53 -13.03 -0.37
N ALA A 208 -11.09 -13.31 0.80
CA ALA A 208 -12.38 -12.82 1.28
C ALA A 208 -12.30 -12.67 2.80
N VAL A 209 -13.24 -13.26 3.56
CA VAL A 209 -13.17 -13.27 5.03
C VAL A 209 -11.95 -14.06 5.51
N PHE A 210 -11.30 -13.56 6.54
CA PHE A 210 -10.05 -14.11 7.09
C PHE A 210 -10.16 -15.59 7.45
N GLY A 211 -9.11 -16.34 7.09
CA GLY A 211 -8.99 -17.78 7.36
C GLY A 211 -9.79 -18.67 6.43
N GLN A 212 -10.69 -18.14 5.61
CA GLN A 212 -11.53 -18.95 4.72
C GLN A 212 -10.79 -19.51 3.51
N SER A 213 -9.78 -18.80 3.02
CA SER A 213 -8.98 -19.25 1.86
C SER A 213 -8.05 -20.41 2.19
N GLY A 214 -7.60 -20.51 3.45
CA GLY A 214 -6.54 -21.42 3.85
C GLY A 214 -5.15 -21.05 3.33
N MET A 215 -4.99 -19.91 2.64
CA MET A 215 -3.73 -19.48 2.02
C MET A 215 -2.84 -18.67 2.97
N MET A 216 -3.43 -18.02 3.99
CA MET A 216 -2.75 -17.06 4.84
C MET A 216 -2.40 -17.66 6.20
N ASN A 217 -1.12 -17.61 6.57
CA ASN A 217 -0.69 -17.99 7.92
C ASN A 217 -0.69 -16.77 8.84
N PHE A 218 -1.89 -16.34 9.26
CA PHE A 218 -2.05 -15.14 10.09
C PHE A 218 -1.32 -15.25 11.43
N GLU A 219 -1.22 -16.43 12.03
CA GLU A 219 -0.47 -16.61 13.28
C GLU A 219 0.99 -16.18 13.12
N MET A 220 1.67 -16.65 12.08
CA MET A 220 3.06 -16.29 11.84
C MET A 220 3.21 -14.83 11.41
N ILE A 221 2.27 -14.28 10.67
CA ILE A 221 2.24 -12.87 10.25
C ILE A 221 2.14 -11.97 11.50
N PHE A 222 1.17 -12.18 12.37
CA PHE A 222 1.00 -11.39 13.60
C PHE A 222 2.19 -11.56 14.55
N LYS A 223 2.72 -12.77 14.70
CA LYS A 223 3.91 -13.04 15.52
C LYS A 223 5.12 -12.22 15.04
N GLN A 224 5.36 -12.19 13.72
CA GLN A 224 6.46 -11.41 13.15
C GLN A 224 6.17 -9.90 13.21
N MET A 225 4.92 -9.47 12.99
CA MET A 225 4.49 -8.08 13.17
C MET A 225 4.85 -7.55 14.57
N TYR A 226 4.53 -8.31 15.61
CA TYR A 226 4.87 -7.94 17.00
C TYR A 226 6.37 -7.97 17.26
N ALA A 227 7.10 -8.94 16.71
CA ALA A 227 8.56 -9.02 16.84
C ALA A 227 9.26 -7.79 16.24
N ASN A 228 8.73 -7.25 15.14
CA ASN A 228 9.22 -6.02 14.51
C ASN A 228 8.72 -4.74 15.21
N GLY A 229 7.83 -4.84 16.21
CA GLY A 229 7.24 -3.67 16.88
C GLY A 229 6.26 -2.87 16.03
N ILE A 230 5.71 -3.44 14.96
CA ILE A 230 4.66 -2.82 14.14
C ILE A 230 3.38 -2.75 14.98
N LYS A 231 2.77 -1.56 15.06
CA LYS A 231 1.63 -1.29 15.97
C LYS A 231 0.31 -1.05 15.24
N ASP A 232 0.39 -0.69 13.99
CA ASP A 232 -0.78 -0.31 13.19
C ASP A 232 -0.98 -1.31 12.06
N TYR A 233 -2.20 -1.80 11.94
CA TYR A 233 -2.64 -2.61 10.80
C TYR A 233 -4.09 -2.27 10.47
N PHE A 234 -4.47 -2.47 9.23
CA PHE A 234 -5.83 -2.29 8.74
C PHE A 234 -6.36 -3.60 8.17
N VAL A 235 -7.65 -3.83 8.40
CA VAL A 235 -8.39 -4.95 7.81
C VAL A 235 -8.91 -4.50 6.46
N GLU A 236 -8.55 -5.22 5.42
CA GLU A 236 -9.07 -4.97 4.08
C GLU A 236 -9.91 -6.13 3.56
N LEU A 237 -11.13 -5.81 3.10
CA LEU A 237 -12.05 -6.74 2.48
C LEU A 237 -12.57 -6.17 1.16
N GLU A 238 -12.09 -6.67 0.03
CA GLU A 238 -12.52 -6.21 -1.30
C GLU A 238 -13.66 -7.02 -1.87
N GLN A 239 -13.71 -8.32 -1.59
CA GLN A 239 -14.61 -9.24 -2.26
C GLN A 239 -15.45 -10.05 -1.28
N MET A 240 -16.71 -10.23 -1.64
CA MET A 240 -17.67 -11.14 -0.96
C MET A 240 -18.27 -12.07 -1.99
N PRO A 241 -17.57 -13.19 -2.32
CA PRO A 241 -18.00 -14.09 -3.40
C PRO A 241 -19.27 -14.89 -3.05
N ASP A 242 -19.68 -14.93 -1.80
CA ASP A 242 -20.88 -15.63 -1.31
C ASP A 242 -22.17 -14.79 -1.42
N GLY A 243 -22.11 -13.62 -2.02
CA GLY A 243 -23.25 -12.72 -2.23
C GLY A 243 -23.73 -11.95 -1.00
N ARG A 244 -23.05 -12.10 0.15
CA ARG A 244 -23.33 -11.28 1.34
C ARG A 244 -22.79 -9.85 1.17
N THR A 245 -23.22 -8.94 2.04
CA THR A 245 -22.73 -7.57 2.03
C THR A 245 -21.28 -7.49 2.54
N GLN A 246 -20.50 -6.51 2.07
CA GLN A 246 -19.17 -6.23 2.62
C GLN A 246 -19.23 -5.94 4.13
N PHE A 247 -20.30 -5.30 4.60
CA PHE A 247 -20.50 -5.04 6.03
C PHE A 247 -20.55 -6.33 6.87
N ALA A 248 -21.24 -7.37 6.39
CA ALA A 248 -21.26 -8.67 7.05
C ALA A 248 -19.88 -9.33 7.05
N GLY A 249 -19.14 -9.24 5.92
CA GLY A 249 -17.80 -9.80 5.82
C GLY A 249 -16.79 -9.10 6.72
N VAL A 250 -16.84 -7.78 6.81
CA VAL A 250 -15.97 -7.00 7.71
C VAL A 250 -16.23 -7.37 9.17
N LYS A 251 -17.51 -7.63 9.53
CA LYS A 251 -17.83 -8.14 10.88
C LYS A 251 -17.21 -9.52 11.12
N ASP A 252 -17.31 -10.44 10.17
CA ASP A 252 -16.71 -11.77 10.30
C ASP A 252 -15.18 -11.71 10.40
N CYS A 253 -14.52 -10.78 9.69
CA CYS A 253 -13.09 -10.54 9.84
C CYS A 253 -12.74 -10.06 11.26
N ALA A 254 -13.52 -9.14 11.83
CA ALA A 254 -13.35 -8.71 13.20
C ALA A 254 -13.54 -9.86 14.20
N ASP A 255 -14.60 -10.65 14.03
CA ASP A 255 -14.90 -11.83 14.87
C ASP A 255 -13.76 -12.85 14.82
N TYR A 256 -13.15 -13.05 13.63
CA TYR A 256 -11.96 -13.90 13.47
C TYR A 256 -10.79 -13.40 14.30
N LEU A 257 -10.45 -12.11 14.17
CA LEU A 257 -9.30 -11.52 14.87
C LEU A 257 -9.51 -11.47 16.39
N ILE A 258 -10.72 -11.13 16.86
CA ILE A 258 -11.05 -11.10 18.30
C ILE A 258 -10.91 -12.49 18.94
N LYS A 259 -11.25 -13.54 18.20
CA LYS A 259 -11.17 -14.94 18.69
C LYS A 259 -9.77 -15.55 18.52
N ALA A 260 -8.91 -14.95 17.70
CA ALA A 260 -7.61 -15.50 17.38
C ALA A 260 -6.64 -15.34 18.58
N PRO A 261 -6.08 -16.43 19.13
CA PRO A 261 -5.23 -16.35 20.32
C PRO A 261 -3.89 -15.66 20.08
N PHE A 262 -3.52 -15.44 18.85
CA PHE A 262 -2.27 -14.77 18.43
C PHE A 262 -2.43 -13.27 18.20
N VAL A 263 -3.63 -12.72 18.23
CA VAL A 263 -3.89 -11.28 18.14
C VAL A 263 -3.93 -10.70 19.56
N LYS A 264 -3.18 -9.57 19.77
CA LYS A 264 -3.06 -8.93 21.08
C LYS A 264 -3.81 -7.61 21.12
#